data_082bcbb4d89d87f235fb24ebc08eeafd
#
_entry.id   082bcbb4d89d87f235fb24ebc08eeafd
#
_cell.length_a   1.000
_cell.length_b   1.000
_cell.length_c   1.000
_cell.angle_alpha   90.00
_cell.angle_beta   90.00
_cell.angle_gamma   90.00
#
_symmetry.space_group_name_H-M   'P 1'
#
loop_
_entity.id
_entity.type
_entity.pdbx_description
1 polymer ?
#
loop_
_entity_poly.entity_id
_entity_poly.type
_entity_poly.pdbx_seq_one_letter_code
_entity_poly.pdbx_strand_id
1 'polypeptide(L)'
;MNKKPLSRIKYNEKWNVWVSTEGLIYRQLPDGTLTEFSRSVTNSGYYQVGFLLNGKRCVRLVHRLVAETFLNNPNNLRDVDHIDNDKLNNTLENLRFASHSFNCFRVSRTMSPEHKAKFSESSRKAHLGKKWYTDGVRNVIGNPGECPEGFYLGYTKSRNGQGHYKDKPARECIHEEKNY
;
A
#
# COMPACT_ATOMS: atom_id res chain seq x y z
N MET A 1 -2.55 -17.84 -34.58
CA MET A 1 -1.23 -17.47 -34.01
C MET A 1 -1.35 -16.05 -33.47
N ASN A 2 -1.52 -15.91 -32.15
CA ASN A 2 -1.54 -14.58 -31.53
C ASN A 2 -0.12 -13.99 -31.58
N LYS A 3 0.10 -13.05 -32.48
CA LYS A 3 1.34 -12.26 -32.49
C LYS A 3 1.40 -11.48 -31.17
N LYS A 4 2.34 -11.85 -30.29
CA LYS A 4 2.67 -11.07 -29.12
C LYS A 4 2.96 -9.63 -29.59
N PRO A 5 2.31 -8.59 -29.03
CA PRO A 5 2.56 -7.23 -29.47
C PRO A 5 4.05 -6.91 -29.30
N LEU A 6 4.62 -6.25 -30.31
CA LEU A 6 6.00 -5.80 -30.26
C LEU A 6 6.21 -4.94 -29.00
N SER A 7 7.18 -5.31 -28.20
CA SER A 7 7.59 -4.57 -27.01
C SER A 7 7.88 -3.10 -27.39
N ARG A 8 7.16 -2.16 -26.80
CA ARG A 8 7.41 -0.74 -26.97
C ARG A 8 8.35 -0.26 -25.88
N ILE A 9 9.35 0.53 -26.26
CA ILE A 9 10.31 1.13 -25.33
C ILE A 9 10.07 2.63 -25.32
N LYS A 10 10.00 3.24 -24.13
CA LYS A 10 9.80 4.67 -23.93
C LYS A 10 10.80 5.20 -22.91
N TYR A 11 11.32 6.40 -23.17
CA TYR A 11 12.18 7.09 -22.21
C TYR A 11 11.35 7.70 -21.08
N ASN A 12 11.82 7.51 -19.86
CA ASN A 12 11.25 8.13 -18.66
C ASN A 12 12.20 9.22 -18.17
N GLU A 13 11.86 10.48 -18.44
CA GLU A 13 12.67 11.65 -18.12
C GLU A 13 12.90 11.79 -16.60
N LYS A 14 11.90 11.50 -15.78
CA LYS A 14 11.98 11.60 -14.32
C LYS A 14 13.05 10.70 -13.72
N TRP A 15 13.23 9.53 -14.30
CA TRP A 15 14.17 8.53 -13.79
C TRP A 15 15.41 8.35 -14.65
N ASN A 16 15.49 9.04 -15.80
CA ASN A 16 16.58 8.93 -16.76
C ASN A 16 16.87 7.47 -17.19
N VAL A 17 15.81 6.73 -17.50
CA VAL A 17 15.89 5.34 -17.93
C VAL A 17 14.93 5.07 -19.09
N TRP A 18 15.21 4.03 -19.87
CA TRP A 18 14.31 3.52 -20.89
C TRP A 18 13.53 2.34 -20.32
N VAL A 19 12.24 2.30 -20.58
CA VAL A 19 11.31 1.32 -20.02
C VAL A 19 10.55 0.63 -21.13
N SER A 20 10.50 -0.72 -21.12
CA SER A 20 9.68 -1.48 -22.05
C SER A 20 8.31 -1.83 -21.50
N THR A 21 7.36 -2.10 -22.37
CA THR A 21 6.03 -2.60 -22.00
C THR A 21 6.04 -3.99 -21.36
N GLU A 22 7.16 -4.71 -21.44
CA GLU A 22 7.36 -6.03 -20.83
C GLU A 22 8.04 -5.97 -19.45
N GLY A 23 8.30 -4.77 -18.94
CA GLY A 23 8.94 -4.59 -17.63
C GLY A 23 10.46 -4.76 -17.66
N LEU A 24 11.09 -4.51 -18.81
CA LEU A 24 12.54 -4.44 -18.91
C LEU A 24 12.97 -2.98 -18.82
N ILE A 25 14.06 -2.72 -18.10
CA ILE A 25 14.58 -1.37 -17.85
C ILE A 25 15.99 -1.28 -18.43
N TYR A 26 16.27 -0.19 -19.15
CA TYR A 26 17.54 -0.01 -19.84
C TYR A 26 18.16 1.34 -19.50
N ARG A 27 19.48 1.37 -19.56
CA ARG A 27 20.30 2.60 -19.68
C ARG A 27 20.73 2.77 -21.12
N GLN A 28 20.89 4.01 -21.55
CA GLN A 28 21.54 4.34 -22.80
C GLN A 28 23.03 4.59 -22.59
N LEU A 29 23.86 3.96 -23.38
CA LEU A 29 25.30 4.18 -23.41
C LEU A 29 25.62 5.41 -24.28
N PRO A 30 26.82 5.99 -24.17
CA PRO A 30 27.25 7.15 -25.00
C PRO A 30 27.16 6.92 -26.51
N ASP A 31 27.28 5.68 -26.95
CA ASP A 31 27.15 5.27 -28.37
C ASP A 31 25.68 5.14 -28.82
N GLY A 32 24.72 5.42 -27.94
CA GLY A 32 23.27 5.29 -28.20
C GLY A 32 22.70 3.90 -27.92
N THR A 33 23.54 2.90 -27.65
CA THR A 33 23.11 1.52 -27.38
C THR A 33 22.33 1.42 -26.06
N LEU A 34 21.25 0.64 -26.06
CA LEU A 34 20.48 0.34 -24.84
C LEU A 34 21.01 -0.95 -24.18
N THR A 35 21.38 -0.84 -22.91
CA THR A 35 21.83 -1.98 -22.09
C THR A 35 20.83 -2.21 -20.96
N GLU A 36 20.36 -3.45 -20.81
CA GLU A 36 19.39 -3.82 -19.75
C GLU A 36 20.06 -3.74 -18.37
N PHE A 37 19.31 -3.22 -17.39
CA PHE A 37 19.67 -3.30 -15.98
C PHE A 37 19.36 -4.68 -15.42
N SER A 38 20.28 -5.23 -14.62
CA SER A 38 20.01 -6.43 -13.83
C SER A 38 18.92 -6.14 -12.81
N ARG A 39 17.94 -7.04 -12.76
CA ARG A 39 16.84 -6.99 -11.80
C ARG A 39 17.14 -7.88 -10.61
N SER A 40 16.76 -7.45 -9.42
CA SER A 40 16.75 -8.26 -8.20
C SER A 40 15.35 -8.34 -7.61
N VAL A 41 15.07 -9.36 -6.81
CA VAL A 41 13.79 -9.52 -6.13
C VAL A 41 13.92 -9.00 -4.71
N THR A 42 12.97 -8.16 -4.28
CA THR A 42 12.89 -7.68 -2.89
C THR A 42 12.38 -8.78 -1.96
N ASN A 43 12.56 -8.64 -0.64
CA ASN A 43 11.98 -9.53 0.36
C ASN A 43 10.43 -9.60 0.27
N SER A 44 9.80 -8.57 -0.28
CA SER A 44 8.35 -8.54 -0.52
C SER A 44 7.93 -9.19 -1.83
N GLY A 45 8.88 -9.77 -2.60
CA GLY A 45 8.62 -10.51 -3.84
C GLY A 45 8.46 -9.64 -5.09
N TYR A 46 8.91 -8.38 -5.11
CA TYR A 46 8.82 -7.51 -6.29
C TYR A 46 10.18 -7.38 -7.00
N TYR A 47 10.16 -7.26 -8.32
CA TYR A 47 11.36 -6.86 -9.06
C TYR A 47 11.73 -5.40 -8.77
N GLN A 48 13.02 -5.18 -8.54
CA GLN A 48 13.63 -3.85 -8.42
C GLN A 48 14.88 -3.74 -9.29
N VAL A 49 15.21 -2.51 -9.68
CA VAL A 49 16.44 -2.15 -10.37
C VAL A 49 17.16 -1.04 -9.62
N GLY A 50 18.49 -1.08 -9.65
CA GLY A 50 19.35 -0.03 -9.11
C GLY A 50 20.09 0.69 -10.22
N PHE A 51 20.06 2.03 -10.20
CA PHE A 51 20.77 2.87 -11.18
C PHE A 51 21.26 4.15 -10.51
N LEU A 52 22.08 4.92 -11.23
CA LEU A 52 22.53 6.25 -10.81
C LEU A 52 21.61 7.31 -11.40
N LEU A 53 21.09 8.19 -10.55
CA LEU A 53 20.35 9.37 -10.93
C LEU A 53 21.06 10.59 -10.33
N ASN A 54 21.58 11.49 -11.20
CA ASN A 54 22.35 12.66 -10.77
C ASN A 54 23.51 12.31 -9.81
N GLY A 55 24.26 11.24 -10.14
CA GLY A 55 25.39 10.76 -9.34
C GLY A 55 25.01 10.03 -8.04
N LYS A 56 23.72 9.92 -7.68
CA LYS A 56 23.25 9.23 -6.48
C LYS A 56 22.63 7.88 -6.84
N ARG A 57 22.91 6.86 -6.02
CA ARG A 57 22.30 5.54 -6.17
C ARG A 57 20.79 5.63 -5.89
N CYS A 58 20.02 5.19 -6.85
CA CYS A 58 18.56 5.12 -6.78
C CYS A 58 18.11 3.67 -6.99
N VAL A 59 17.17 3.20 -6.19
CA VAL A 59 16.54 1.88 -6.36
C VAL A 59 15.05 2.09 -6.58
N ARG A 60 14.47 1.44 -7.59
CA ARG A 60 13.06 1.56 -7.95
C ARG A 60 12.46 0.20 -8.26
N LEU A 61 11.17 0.06 -7.91
CA LEU A 61 10.39 -1.12 -8.27
C LEU A 61 10.02 -1.07 -9.75
N VAL A 62 10.18 -2.19 -10.44
CA VAL A 62 9.98 -2.28 -11.90
C VAL A 62 8.54 -1.94 -12.28
N HIS A 63 7.54 -2.52 -11.61
CA HIS A 63 6.12 -2.24 -11.90
C HIS A 63 5.78 -0.74 -11.78
N ARG A 64 6.42 0.00 -10.86
CA ARG A 64 6.22 1.45 -10.75
C ARG A 64 6.83 2.21 -11.93
N LEU A 65 8.02 1.82 -12.37
CA LEU A 65 8.64 2.43 -13.54
C LEU A 65 7.79 2.22 -14.79
N VAL A 66 7.24 1.02 -14.99
CA VAL A 66 6.35 0.73 -16.12
C VAL A 66 5.07 1.55 -16.02
N ALA A 67 4.39 1.53 -14.87
CA ALA A 67 3.15 2.27 -14.68
C ALA A 67 3.35 3.79 -14.87
N GLU A 68 4.38 4.37 -14.25
CA GLU A 68 4.68 5.81 -14.35
C GLU A 68 5.07 6.23 -15.79
N THR A 69 5.58 5.30 -16.61
CA THR A 69 6.00 5.60 -17.97
C THR A 69 4.87 5.50 -19.00
N PHE A 70 3.95 4.57 -18.81
CA PHE A 70 2.98 4.21 -19.83
C PHE A 70 1.52 4.47 -19.44
N LEU A 71 1.18 4.42 -18.15
CA LEU A 71 -0.20 4.58 -17.70
C LEU A 71 -0.49 6.04 -17.34
N ASN A 72 -1.67 6.50 -17.73
CA ASN A 72 -2.18 7.78 -17.27
C ASN A 72 -2.76 7.64 -15.85
N ASN A 73 -2.46 8.61 -14.97
CA ASN A 73 -2.92 8.63 -13.58
C ASN A 73 -3.58 9.97 -13.21
N PRO A 74 -4.72 10.32 -13.83
CA PRO A 74 -5.35 11.63 -13.64
C PRO A 74 -5.83 11.84 -12.20
N ASN A 75 -6.14 10.76 -11.49
CA ASN A 75 -6.61 10.80 -10.10
C ASN A 75 -5.45 10.73 -9.07
N ASN A 76 -4.21 10.79 -9.53
CA ASN A 76 -3.01 10.70 -8.68
C ASN A 76 -3.06 9.53 -7.68
N LEU A 77 -3.50 8.37 -8.14
CA LEU A 77 -3.59 7.15 -7.33
C LEU A 77 -2.20 6.67 -6.93
N ARG A 78 -2.04 6.30 -5.68
CA ARG A 78 -0.75 6.00 -5.09
C ARG A 78 -0.23 4.61 -5.40
N ASP A 79 -1.12 3.62 -5.42
CA ASP A 79 -0.73 2.22 -5.53
C ASP A 79 -0.76 1.75 -6.97
N VAL A 80 0.15 0.84 -7.32
CA VAL A 80 0.14 0.08 -8.58
C VAL A 80 -0.20 -1.36 -8.24
N ASP A 81 -1.23 -1.89 -8.89
CA ASP A 81 -1.77 -3.23 -8.66
C ASP A 81 -1.44 -4.15 -9.84
N HIS A 82 -1.08 -5.42 -9.53
CA HIS A 82 -0.92 -6.48 -10.51
C HIS A 82 -2.24 -7.21 -10.69
N ILE A 83 -2.81 -7.18 -11.90
CA ILE A 83 -4.15 -7.69 -12.20
C ILE A 83 -4.25 -9.20 -11.91
N ASP A 84 -3.22 -9.96 -12.23
CA ASP A 84 -3.12 -11.40 -12.01
C ASP A 84 -2.63 -11.79 -10.60
N ASN A 85 -2.26 -10.83 -9.75
CA ASN A 85 -1.61 -10.98 -8.44
C ASN A 85 -0.16 -11.53 -8.49
N ASP A 86 0.43 -11.74 -9.67
CA ASP A 86 1.84 -12.09 -9.80
C ASP A 86 2.71 -10.83 -9.78
N LYS A 87 3.43 -10.63 -8.68
CA LYS A 87 4.33 -9.49 -8.45
C LYS A 87 5.55 -9.46 -9.39
N LEU A 88 5.82 -10.57 -10.05
CA LEU A 88 6.92 -10.71 -11.00
C LEU A 88 6.48 -10.45 -12.44
N ASN A 89 5.17 -10.47 -12.72
CA ASN A 89 4.62 -10.14 -14.03
C ASN A 89 4.42 -8.61 -14.16
N ASN A 90 5.46 -7.92 -14.61
CA ASN A 90 5.47 -6.46 -14.73
C ASN A 90 5.15 -5.96 -16.15
N THR A 91 4.42 -6.75 -16.94
CA THR A 91 3.94 -6.32 -18.26
C THR A 91 2.92 -5.20 -18.11
N LEU A 92 2.93 -4.24 -19.02
CA LEU A 92 2.01 -3.09 -19.01
C LEU A 92 0.53 -3.52 -18.91
N GLU A 93 0.16 -4.58 -19.63
CA GLU A 93 -1.21 -5.10 -19.67
C GLU A 93 -1.69 -5.65 -18.31
N ASN A 94 -0.72 -6.05 -17.46
CA ASN A 94 -0.98 -6.59 -16.14
C ASN A 94 -0.98 -5.53 -15.02
N LEU A 95 -0.69 -4.27 -15.33
CA LEU A 95 -0.54 -3.21 -14.34
C LEU A 95 -1.66 -2.17 -14.44
N ARG A 96 -2.09 -1.65 -13.30
CA ARG A 96 -3.00 -0.50 -13.21
C ARG A 96 -2.72 0.32 -11.97
N PHE A 97 -3.03 1.61 -12.03
CA PHE A 97 -3.10 2.42 -10.82
C PHE A 97 -4.37 2.06 -10.03
N ALA A 98 -4.23 1.99 -8.72
CA ALA A 98 -5.32 1.62 -7.81
C ALA A 98 -5.34 2.52 -6.57
N SER A 99 -6.54 2.71 -6.00
CA SER A 99 -6.64 3.30 -4.67
C SER A 99 -6.18 2.29 -3.61
N HIS A 100 -5.65 2.79 -2.50
CA HIS A 100 -5.22 1.93 -1.40
C HIS A 100 -6.36 1.04 -0.88
N SER A 101 -7.56 1.58 -0.75
CA SER A 101 -8.73 0.81 -0.31
C SER A 101 -9.11 -0.31 -1.27
N PHE A 102 -9.05 -0.06 -2.58
CA PHE A 102 -9.29 -1.09 -3.59
C PHE A 102 -8.25 -2.20 -3.53
N ASN A 103 -6.97 -1.84 -3.41
CA ASN A 103 -5.87 -2.79 -3.32
C ASN A 103 -5.99 -3.67 -2.06
N CYS A 104 -6.24 -3.07 -0.89
CA CYS A 104 -6.49 -3.80 0.36
C CYS A 104 -7.71 -4.73 0.27
N PHE A 105 -8.80 -4.27 -0.36
CA PHE A 105 -10.00 -5.09 -0.53
C PHE A 105 -9.75 -6.33 -1.40
N ARG A 106 -9.01 -6.17 -2.51
CA ARG A 106 -8.62 -7.30 -3.37
C ARG A 106 -7.78 -8.33 -2.63
N VAL A 107 -6.72 -7.88 -1.95
CA VAL A 107 -5.84 -8.75 -1.15
C VAL A 107 -6.65 -9.52 -0.12
N SER A 108 -7.58 -8.87 0.57
CA SER A 108 -8.46 -9.54 1.54
C SER A 108 -9.33 -10.63 0.92
N ARG A 109 -9.82 -10.46 -0.30
CA ARG A 109 -10.65 -11.47 -0.98
C ARG A 109 -9.84 -12.67 -1.48
N THR A 110 -8.60 -12.46 -1.88
CA THR A 110 -7.71 -13.51 -2.42
C THR A 110 -6.91 -14.23 -1.32
N MET A 111 -6.92 -13.73 -0.09
CA MET A 111 -6.28 -14.40 1.04
C MET A 111 -6.91 -15.76 1.31
N SER A 112 -6.05 -16.79 1.51
CA SER A 112 -6.52 -18.10 1.94
C SER A 112 -7.20 -18.03 3.32
N PRO A 113 -8.14 -18.96 3.62
CA PRO A 113 -8.80 -19.01 4.93
C PRO A 113 -7.80 -19.07 6.10
N GLU A 114 -6.70 -19.80 5.93
CA GLU A 114 -5.63 -19.93 6.93
C GLU A 114 -4.90 -18.61 7.20
N HIS A 115 -4.56 -17.85 6.14
CA HIS A 115 -3.95 -16.54 6.27
C HIS A 115 -4.92 -15.54 6.92
N LYS A 116 -6.21 -15.58 6.57
CA LYS A 116 -7.25 -14.77 7.22
C LYS A 116 -7.34 -15.08 8.71
N ALA A 117 -7.31 -16.35 9.08
CA ALA A 117 -7.34 -16.78 10.48
C ALA A 117 -6.13 -16.28 11.27
N LYS A 118 -4.91 -16.47 10.73
CA LYS A 118 -3.67 -15.96 11.35
C LYS A 118 -3.67 -14.45 11.52
N PHE A 119 -4.11 -13.70 10.48
CA PHE A 119 -4.21 -12.25 10.54
C PHE A 119 -5.23 -11.79 11.58
N SER A 120 -6.39 -12.44 11.63
CA SER A 120 -7.44 -12.17 12.62
C SER A 120 -6.96 -12.48 14.05
N GLU A 121 -6.27 -13.60 14.25
CA GLU A 121 -5.71 -13.98 15.55
C GLU A 121 -4.62 -13.00 16.01
N SER A 122 -3.72 -12.61 15.11
CA SER A 122 -2.68 -11.62 15.40
C SER A 122 -3.27 -10.27 15.78
N SER A 123 -4.29 -9.80 15.04
CA SER A 123 -5.01 -8.57 15.35
C SER A 123 -5.74 -8.68 16.69
N ARG A 124 -6.36 -9.82 17.00
CA ARG A 124 -7.03 -10.05 18.27
C ARG A 124 -6.04 -10.03 19.43
N LYS A 125 -4.88 -10.68 19.28
CA LYS A 125 -3.81 -10.66 20.30
C LYS A 125 -3.29 -9.24 20.55
N ALA A 126 -3.08 -8.45 19.49
CA ALA A 126 -2.61 -7.08 19.61
C ALA A 126 -3.60 -6.15 20.36
N HIS A 127 -4.89 -6.47 20.33
CA HIS A 127 -5.94 -5.70 20.98
C HIS A 127 -6.50 -6.35 22.25
N LEU A 128 -6.00 -7.56 22.60
CA LEU A 128 -6.47 -8.28 23.79
C LEU A 128 -6.21 -7.48 25.05
N GLY A 129 -7.25 -7.28 25.85
CA GLY A 129 -7.18 -6.50 27.09
C GLY A 129 -7.13 -4.98 26.89
N LYS A 130 -7.04 -4.47 25.66
CA LYS A 130 -7.07 -3.03 25.40
C LYS A 130 -8.49 -2.52 25.21
N LYS A 131 -8.68 -1.23 25.49
CA LYS A 131 -9.97 -0.54 25.32
C LYS A 131 -9.83 0.59 24.30
N TRP A 132 -10.92 0.90 23.64
CA TRP A 132 -11.03 2.05 22.76
C TRP A 132 -11.48 3.28 23.57
N TYR A 133 -10.80 4.39 23.33
CA TYR A 133 -11.13 5.71 23.86
C TYR A 133 -11.33 6.68 22.71
N THR A 134 -12.22 7.65 22.87
CA THR A 134 -12.52 8.64 21.84
C THR A 134 -12.74 10.01 22.46
N ASP A 135 -12.39 11.07 21.72
CA ASP A 135 -12.75 12.46 22.00
C ASP A 135 -13.97 12.93 21.18
N GLY A 136 -14.66 11.98 20.51
CA GLY A 136 -15.75 12.27 19.58
C GLY A 136 -15.30 12.44 18.13
N VAL A 137 -14.02 12.70 17.87
CA VAL A 137 -13.43 12.90 16.55
C VAL A 137 -12.39 11.82 16.26
N ARG A 138 -11.50 11.56 17.20
CA ARG A 138 -10.41 10.58 17.08
C ARG A 138 -10.65 9.38 17.98
N ASN A 139 -10.13 8.24 17.56
CA ASN A 139 -10.16 7.02 18.36
C ASN A 139 -8.73 6.56 18.63
N VAL A 140 -8.45 6.19 19.89
CA VAL A 140 -7.17 5.63 20.32
C VAL A 140 -7.41 4.31 21.05
N ILE A 141 -6.43 3.41 20.99
CA ILE A 141 -6.43 2.17 21.76
C ILE A 141 -5.44 2.30 22.91
N GLY A 142 -5.89 2.03 24.12
CA GLY A 142 -5.07 2.08 25.32
C GLY A 142 -5.34 0.92 26.27
N ASN A 143 -4.56 0.83 27.33
CA ASN A 143 -4.80 -0.13 28.40
C ASN A 143 -6.02 0.27 29.23
N PRO A 144 -6.70 -0.68 29.86
CA PRO A 144 -7.78 -0.37 30.80
C PRO A 144 -7.28 0.54 31.93
N GLY A 145 -7.96 1.65 32.15
CA GLY A 145 -7.57 2.62 33.18
C GLY A 145 -6.63 3.74 32.71
N GLU A 146 -6.03 3.63 31.54
CA GLU A 146 -5.17 4.65 30.93
C GLU A 146 -5.96 5.46 29.88
N CYS A 147 -6.98 6.20 30.34
CA CYS A 147 -7.75 7.08 29.45
C CYS A 147 -6.94 8.37 29.20
N PRO A 148 -6.62 8.72 27.95
CA PRO A 148 -5.96 9.98 27.66
C PRO A 148 -6.84 11.16 28.06
N GLU A 149 -6.24 12.28 28.46
CA GLU A 149 -6.96 13.50 28.79
C GLU A 149 -7.87 13.97 27.64
N GLY A 150 -9.10 14.28 27.94
CA GLY A 150 -10.10 14.68 26.94
C GLY A 150 -10.73 13.51 26.16
N PHE A 151 -10.41 12.26 26.50
CA PHE A 151 -11.02 11.09 25.92
C PHE A 151 -11.95 10.37 26.90
N TYR A 152 -12.91 9.62 26.38
CA TYR A 152 -13.82 8.78 27.16
C TYR A 152 -13.87 7.38 26.56
N LEU A 153 -14.31 6.40 27.33
CA LEU A 153 -14.41 5.02 26.89
C LEU A 153 -15.44 4.89 25.77
N GLY A 154 -15.02 4.44 24.60
CA GLY A 154 -15.90 4.25 23.46
C GLY A 154 -15.17 4.28 22.13
N TYR A 155 -15.96 4.16 21.06
CA TYR A 155 -15.48 4.21 19.70
C TYR A 155 -16.46 5.02 18.85
N THR A 156 -16.01 6.11 18.26
CA THR A 156 -16.77 6.85 17.25
C THR A 156 -16.42 6.30 15.86
N LYS A 157 -17.42 5.81 15.15
CA LYS A 157 -17.30 5.51 13.74
C LYS A 157 -17.22 6.82 12.97
N SER A 158 -16.02 7.36 12.79
CA SER A 158 -15.79 8.38 11.79
C SER A 158 -15.89 7.71 10.41
N ARG A 159 -17.04 7.84 9.76
CA ARG A 159 -17.18 7.57 8.32
C ARG A 159 -18.15 8.57 7.74
N ASN A 160 -17.64 9.33 6.77
CA ASN A 160 -18.39 9.94 5.67
C ASN A 160 -19.91 9.91 5.84
N GLY A 161 -20.46 10.77 6.71
CA GLY A 161 -21.81 11.26 6.66
C GLY A 161 -23.00 10.30 6.86
N GLN A 162 -22.80 9.03 7.13
CA GLN A 162 -23.91 8.11 7.37
C GLN A 162 -23.55 7.06 8.42
N GLY A 163 -23.72 7.40 9.67
CA GLY A 163 -23.69 6.47 10.80
C GLY A 163 -24.73 6.86 11.81
N HIS A 164 -25.88 6.17 11.83
CA HIS A 164 -26.84 6.30 12.90
C HIS A 164 -26.18 5.84 14.20
N TYR A 165 -25.81 6.79 15.03
CA TYR A 165 -25.49 6.55 16.43
C TYR A 165 -26.78 6.65 17.21
N LYS A 166 -27.23 5.53 17.78
CA LYS A 166 -28.25 5.57 18.84
C LYS A 166 -27.54 6.09 20.08
N ASP A 167 -28.00 7.26 20.55
CA ASP A 167 -27.52 7.91 21.74
C ASP A 167 -27.46 6.95 22.92
N LYS A 168 -26.24 6.54 23.29
CA LYS A 168 -25.97 6.06 24.63
C LYS A 168 -25.21 7.17 25.34
N PRO A 169 -25.70 7.63 26.51
CA PRO A 169 -25.01 8.68 27.23
C PRO A 169 -23.57 8.30 27.50
N ALA A 170 -22.68 9.24 27.30
CA ALA A 170 -21.28 9.12 27.64
C ALA A 170 -21.14 8.65 29.08
N ARG A 171 -20.63 7.45 29.30
CA ARG A 171 -20.23 7.04 30.65
C ARG A 171 -18.89 7.72 30.88
N GLU A 172 -18.88 8.73 31.72
CA GLU A 172 -17.67 9.38 32.21
C GLU A 172 -16.69 8.34 32.74
N CYS A 173 -15.42 8.49 32.43
CA CYS A 173 -14.37 7.72 33.09
C CYS A 173 -14.35 8.16 34.56
N ILE A 174 -15.05 7.42 35.42
CA ILE A 174 -14.94 7.61 36.86
C ILE A 174 -13.53 7.15 37.24
N HIS A 175 -12.67 8.11 37.54
CA HIS A 175 -11.44 7.84 38.27
C HIS A 175 -11.87 7.43 39.67
N GLU A 176 -11.90 6.12 39.94
CA GLU A 176 -11.97 5.66 41.33
C GLU A 176 -10.69 6.15 42.02
N GLU A 177 -10.82 7.21 42.79
CA GLU A 177 -9.80 7.60 43.74
C GLU A 177 -9.60 6.42 44.69
N LYS A 178 -8.47 5.76 44.58
CA LYS A 178 -8.03 4.80 45.61
C LYS A 178 -7.61 5.62 46.80
N ASN A 179 -8.53 5.82 47.72
CA ASN A 179 -8.19 6.20 49.10
C ASN A 179 -7.44 5.04 49.73
N TYR A 180 -6.19 5.31 50.07
CA TYR A 180 -5.38 4.52 51.03
C TYR A 180 -5.58 5.08 52.43
#